data_5ad0f9fc4a60aa43ebfb9a34a675934f
#
_entry.id   5ad0f9fc4a60aa43ebfb9a34a675934f
#
_cell.length_a   1.000
_cell.length_b   1.000
_cell.length_c   1.000
_cell.angle_alpha   90.00
_cell.angle_beta   90.00
_cell.angle_gamma   90.00
#
_symmetry.space_group_name_H-M   'P 1'
#
loop_
_entity.id
_entity.type
_entity.pdbx_description
1 polymer ?
#
loop_
_entity_poly.entity_id
_entity_poly.type
_entity_poly.pdbx_seq_one_letter_code
_entity_poly.pdbx_strand_id
1 'polypeptide(L)'
;MPSFTEDLDGMLRRETLADWQLWAAWNILRSRAGVLSEEIGKANFEFYGKHLSGATEQRDRWKRGVGLAESLVGEDIGRSYVEKHFPPSSKEKMLELVEYLIAAYRSRIQQLEWMSEPTKQRALEKLAQFNAKIGYPEKWRSYDGLEFGEDLVENVRRGAAFEHDYQLSKIGKASDRQEWVSSPQTVNAFYNPVVNDITFPAAILQPPFFDPDADAAENFGAIGAVIGHEIGHGFDDQGSRYDGLGNLNSWWTDEDRANFEQLTAKLVGQFNGLVPSVLEGTKTKGVNGEFTLGENIGDLGGLGIAVV
;
A
#
# COMPACT_ATOMS: atom_id res chain seq x y z
N MET A 1 -21.10 -13.96 -4.99
CA MET A 1 -20.74 -14.67 -3.72
C MET A 1 -21.39 -16.05 -3.59
N PRO A 2 -22.69 -16.32 -3.90
CA PRO A 2 -23.25 -17.69 -3.83
C PRO A 2 -22.45 -18.70 -4.67
N SER A 3 -22.05 -18.37 -5.89
CA SER A 3 -21.23 -19.23 -6.75
C SER A 3 -19.87 -19.59 -6.14
N PHE A 4 -19.19 -18.65 -5.47
CA PHE A 4 -17.89 -18.93 -4.83
C PHE A 4 -18.02 -19.99 -3.72
N THR A 5 -19.02 -19.87 -2.85
CA THR A 5 -19.23 -20.83 -1.76
C THR A 5 -19.67 -22.20 -2.26
N GLU A 6 -20.47 -22.25 -3.32
CA GLU A 6 -20.89 -23.49 -3.98
C GLU A 6 -19.69 -24.17 -4.67
N ASP A 7 -18.85 -23.41 -5.37
CA ASP A 7 -17.63 -23.91 -6.02
C ASP A 7 -16.64 -24.44 -5.00
N LEU A 8 -16.44 -23.72 -3.88
CA LEU A 8 -15.58 -24.14 -2.78
C LEU A 8 -16.09 -25.44 -2.13
N ASP A 9 -17.38 -25.53 -1.82
CA ASP A 9 -18.00 -26.74 -1.26
C ASP A 9 -17.86 -27.92 -2.26
N GLY A 10 -18.09 -27.66 -3.54
CA GLY A 10 -17.90 -28.65 -4.60
C GLY A 10 -16.46 -29.16 -4.68
N MET A 11 -15.47 -28.27 -4.54
CA MET A 11 -14.05 -28.63 -4.52
C MET A 11 -13.71 -29.44 -3.26
N LEU A 12 -14.17 -29.01 -2.08
CA LEU A 12 -13.95 -29.71 -0.82
C LEU A 12 -14.50 -31.13 -0.82
N ARG A 13 -15.63 -31.38 -1.53
CA ARG A 13 -16.24 -32.72 -1.64
C ARG A 13 -15.58 -33.60 -2.70
N ARG A 14 -15.00 -32.99 -3.76
CA ARG A 14 -14.44 -33.74 -4.90
C ARG A 14 -13.02 -34.24 -4.63
N GLU A 15 -12.20 -33.40 -4.00
CA GLU A 15 -10.81 -33.73 -3.75
C GLU A 15 -10.66 -34.65 -2.53
N THR A 16 -9.67 -35.54 -2.55
CA THR A 16 -9.44 -36.48 -1.45
C THR A 16 -8.73 -35.81 -0.26
N LEU A 17 -8.85 -36.41 0.93
CA LEU A 17 -8.08 -35.95 2.09
C LEU A 17 -6.58 -35.96 1.84
N ALA A 18 -6.08 -36.92 1.06
CA ALA A 18 -4.66 -37.02 0.70
C ALA A 18 -4.22 -35.82 -0.16
N ASP A 19 -5.05 -35.37 -1.11
CA ASP A 19 -4.77 -34.21 -1.94
C ASP A 19 -4.72 -32.93 -1.08
N TRP A 20 -5.67 -32.78 -0.16
CA TRP A 20 -5.68 -31.65 0.79
C TRP A 20 -4.46 -31.65 1.72
N GLN A 21 -4.04 -32.82 2.20
CA GLN A 21 -2.83 -32.94 3.01
C GLN A 21 -1.57 -32.56 2.22
N LEU A 22 -1.47 -33.01 0.97
CA LEU A 22 -0.36 -32.66 0.10
C LEU A 22 -0.34 -31.17 -0.23
N TRP A 23 -1.48 -30.58 -0.54
CA TRP A 23 -1.63 -29.16 -0.77
C TRP A 23 -1.23 -28.31 0.47
N ALA A 24 -1.68 -28.71 1.65
CA ALA A 24 -1.32 -28.04 2.90
C ALA A 24 0.18 -28.14 3.19
N ALA A 25 0.76 -29.34 3.05
CA ALA A 25 2.20 -29.55 3.22
C ALA A 25 3.01 -28.70 2.26
N TRP A 26 2.63 -28.66 0.97
CA TRP A 26 3.28 -27.80 -0.04
C TRP A 26 3.23 -26.32 0.35
N ASN A 27 2.07 -25.81 0.77
CA ASN A 27 1.92 -24.40 1.15
C ASN A 27 2.77 -24.06 2.38
N ILE A 28 2.85 -24.94 3.38
CA ILE A 28 3.68 -24.76 4.57
C ILE A 28 5.17 -24.73 4.17
N LEU A 29 5.64 -25.72 3.41
CA LEU A 29 7.03 -25.76 2.96
C LEU A 29 7.41 -24.53 2.14
N ARG A 30 6.57 -24.15 1.18
CA ARG A 30 6.78 -22.98 0.35
C ARG A 30 6.84 -21.68 1.16
N SER A 31 5.89 -21.46 2.03
CA SER A 31 5.79 -20.21 2.83
C SER A 31 6.90 -20.10 3.88
N ARG A 32 7.50 -21.22 4.27
CA ARG A 32 8.57 -21.28 5.27
C ARG A 32 9.96 -21.56 4.67
N ALA A 33 10.07 -21.70 3.35
CA ALA A 33 11.31 -22.08 2.68
C ALA A 33 12.52 -21.22 3.07
N GLY A 34 12.31 -19.92 3.31
CA GLY A 34 13.38 -18.99 3.71
C GLY A 34 14.00 -19.24 5.09
N VAL A 35 13.33 -20.00 5.95
CA VAL A 35 13.78 -20.33 7.33
C VAL A 35 14.01 -21.83 7.54
N LEU A 36 13.81 -22.65 6.52
CA LEU A 36 14.12 -24.08 6.51
C LEU A 36 15.57 -24.34 6.08
N SER A 37 15.87 -25.56 5.63
CA SER A 37 17.22 -25.92 5.19
C SER A 37 17.66 -25.08 3.99
N GLU A 38 19.00 -24.97 3.82
CA GLU A 38 19.59 -24.25 2.68
C GLU A 38 19.14 -24.82 1.34
N GLU A 39 18.99 -26.15 1.24
CA GLU A 39 18.53 -26.84 0.05
C GLU A 39 17.10 -26.40 -0.34
N ILE A 40 16.18 -26.40 0.62
CA ILE A 40 14.78 -25.96 0.41
C ILE A 40 14.75 -24.47 0.05
N GLY A 41 15.53 -23.65 0.73
CA GLY A 41 15.63 -22.22 0.43
C GLY A 41 16.15 -21.93 -0.97
N LYS A 42 17.17 -22.66 -1.41
CA LYS A 42 17.72 -22.58 -2.78
C LYS A 42 16.70 -23.03 -3.82
N ALA A 43 16.06 -24.18 -3.63
CA ALA A 43 15.03 -24.67 -4.55
C ALA A 43 13.88 -23.65 -4.72
N ASN A 44 13.43 -23.06 -3.63
CA ASN A 44 12.42 -22.00 -3.66
C ASN A 44 12.91 -20.77 -4.44
N PHE A 45 14.14 -20.32 -4.20
CA PHE A 45 14.71 -19.17 -4.90
C PHE A 45 14.92 -19.44 -6.40
N GLU A 46 15.37 -20.62 -6.80
CA GLU A 46 15.54 -20.97 -8.23
C GLU A 46 14.23 -20.83 -9.00
N PHE A 47 13.11 -21.20 -8.41
CA PHE A 47 11.81 -21.06 -9.06
C PHE A 47 11.24 -19.65 -8.91
N TYR A 48 10.97 -19.19 -7.68
CA TYR A 48 10.27 -17.92 -7.45
C TYR A 48 11.16 -16.69 -7.66
N GLY A 49 12.43 -16.78 -7.29
CA GLY A 49 13.38 -15.68 -7.46
C GLY A 49 13.90 -15.59 -8.91
N LYS A 50 14.52 -16.64 -9.41
CA LYS A 50 15.14 -16.61 -10.74
C LYS A 50 14.14 -16.79 -11.87
N HIS A 51 13.38 -17.89 -11.85
CA HIS A 51 12.53 -18.23 -13.00
C HIS A 51 11.35 -17.27 -13.15
N LEU A 52 10.65 -16.93 -12.08
CA LEU A 52 9.49 -16.07 -12.15
C LEU A 52 9.81 -14.57 -12.06
N SER A 53 10.76 -14.18 -11.22
CA SER A 53 11.05 -12.76 -10.97
C SER A 53 12.32 -12.25 -11.63
N GLY A 54 13.10 -13.12 -12.30
CA GLY A 54 14.32 -12.74 -13.03
C GLY A 54 15.50 -12.32 -12.15
N ALA A 55 15.45 -12.56 -10.83
CA ALA A 55 16.55 -12.25 -9.92
C ALA A 55 17.78 -13.14 -10.24
N THR A 56 18.96 -12.54 -10.28
CA THR A 56 20.21 -13.27 -10.60
C THR A 56 20.80 -13.97 -9.39
N GLU A 57 20.61 -13.40 -8.19
CA GLU A 57 21.14 -13.92 -6.93
C GLU A 57 20.15 -13.68 -5.77
N GLN A 58 20.27 -14.49 -4.73
CA GLN A 58 19.47 -14.34 -3.52
C GLN A 58 20.05 -13.22 -2.66
N ARG A 59 19.16 -12.41 -2.06
CA ARG A 59 19.59 -11.36 -1.11
C ARG A 59 20.44 -11.96 0.03
N ASP A 60 21.41 -11.20 0.50
CA ASP A 60 22.27 -11.54 1.63
C ASP A 60 21.44 -12.05 2.83
N ARG A 61 22.01 -13.04 3.54
CA ARG A 61 21.33 -13.67 4.69
C ARG A 61 20.92 -12.64 5.77
N TRP A 62 21.78 -11.66 6.06
CA TRP A 62 21.47 -10.64 7.07
C TRP A 62 20.30 -9.75 6.65
N LYS A 63 20.18 -9.37 5.38
CA LYS A 63 19.04 -8.61 4.84
C LYS A 63 17.73 -9.40 4.93
N ARG A 64 17.81 -10.72 4.69
CA ARG A 64 16.65 -11.62 4.86
C ARG A 64 16.28 -11.75 6.33
N GLY A 65 17.29 -11.79 7.23
CA GLY A 65 17.07 -11.79 8.68
C GLY A 65 16.40 -10.52 9.18
N VAL A 66 16.83 -9.34 8.72
CA VAL A 66 16.16 -8.06 9.03
C VAL A 66 14.71 -8.07 8.57
N GLY A 67 14.45 -8.48 7.31
CA GLY A 67 13.08 -8.55 6.79
C GLY A 67 12.20 -9.55 7.56
N LEU A 68 12.77 -10.66 8.04
CA LEU A 68 12.05 -11.60 8.90
C LEU A 68 11.71 -10.98 10.26
N ALA A 69 12.67 -10.34 10.93
CA ALA A 69 12.42 -9.66 12.19
C ALA A 69 11.34 -8.57 12.05
N GLU A 70 11.41 -7.81 10.96
CA GLU A 70 10.40 -6.80 10.62
C GLU A 70 9.01 -7.42 10.42
N SER A 71 8.91 -8.56 9.76
CA SER A 71 7.63 -9.25 9.58
C SER A 71 7.02 -9.79 10.89
N LEU A 72 7.83 -9.99 11.92
CA LEU A 72 7.39 -10.52 13.21
C LEU A 72 7.08 -9.43 14.24
N VAL A 73 7.91 -8.38 14.32
CA VAL A 73 7.82 -7.31 15.32
C VAL A 73 8.13 -5.93 14.73
N GLY A 74 7.70 -5.70 13.50
CA GLY A 74 8.05 -4.50 12.73
C GLY A 74 7.69 -3.19 13.41
N GLU A 75 6.56 -3.10 14.09
CA GLU A 75 6.14 -1.87 14.75
C GLU A 75 6.98 -1.57 16.01
N ASP A 76 7.45 -2.60 16.71
CA ASP A 76 8.33 -2.42 17.85
C ASP A 76 9.75 -1.99 17.43
N ILE A 77 10.25 -2.54 16.31
CA ILE A 77 11.47 -2.05 15.65
C ILE A 77 11.27 -0.59 15.20
N GLY A 78 10.09 -0.28 14.65
CA GLY A 78 9.69 1.06 14.23
C GLY A 78 9.73 2.09 15.35
N ARG A 79 9.38 1.71 16.57
CA ARG A 79 9.49 2.59 17.74
C ARG A 79 10.93 3.06 17.94
N SER A 80 11.89 2.13 17.95
CA SER A 80 13.31 2.46 18.06
C SER A 80 13.83 3.28 16.88
N TYR A 81 13.32 3.03 15.66
CA TYR A 81 13.64 3.84 14.48
C TYR A 81 13.16 5.28 14.63
N VAL A 82 11.91 5.49 15.05
CA VAL A 82 11.29 6.80 15.21
C VAL A 82 12.02 7.63 16.30
N GLU A 83 12.28 7.02 17.45
CA GLU A 83 13.01 7.68 18.53
C GLU A 83 14.37 8.23 18.08
N LYS A 84 15.02 7.57 17.13
CA LYS A 84 16.35 7.93 16.64
C LYS A 84 16.33 8.86 15.44
N HIS A 85 15.35 8.74 14.53
CA HIS A 85 15.42 9.31 13.20
C HIS A 85 14.27 10.25 12.84
N PHE A 86 13.20 10.31 13.60
CA PHE A 86 12.03 11.12 13.24
C PHE A 86 11.51 11.95 14.43
N PRO A 87 12.02 13.19 14.59
CA PRO A 87 11.62 14.06 15.68
C PRO A 87 10.17 14.54 15.53
N PRO A 88 9.46 14.84 16.65
CA PRO A 88 8.08 15.33 16.63
C PRO A 88 7.87 16.57 15.75
N SER A 89 8.85 17.47 15.66
CA SER A 89 8.79 18.66 14.80
C SER A 89 8.64 18.32 13.31
N SER A 90 9.21 17.23 12.86
CA SER A 90 9.03 16.74 11.48
C SER A 90 7.59 16.30 11.24
N LYS A 91 6.95 15.64 12.22
CA LYS A 91 5.54 15.26 12.14
C LYS A 91 4.63 16.50 12.02
N GLU A 92 4.88 17.54 12.82
CA GLU A 92 4.13 18.80 12.79
C GLU A 92 4.21 19.48 11.42
N LYS A 93 5.42 19.66 10.89
CA LYS A 93 5.63 20.21 9.54
C LYS A 93 4.95 19.42 8.44
N MET A 94 4.98 18.09 8.54
CA MET A 94 4.30 17.21 7.58
C MET A 94 2.78 17.33 7.63
N LEU A 95 2.20 17.45 8.83
CA LEU A 95 0.75 17.68 8.97
C LEU A 95 0.34 19.00 8.34
N GLU A 96 1.14 20.06 8.50
CA GLU A 96 0.91 21.33 7.84
C GLU A 96 0.94 21.21 6.30
N LEU A 97 1.93 20.50 5.74
CA LEU A 97 1.99 20.23 4.29
C LEU A 97 0.74 19.49 3.78
N VAL A 98 0.28 18.49 4.52
CA VAL A 98 -0.96 17.75 4.18
C VAL A 98 -2.17 18.69 4.16
N GLU A 99 -2.30 19.60 5.12
CA GLU A 99 -3.40 20.57 5.17
C GLU A 99 -3.39 21.49 3.93
N TYR A 100 -2.23 21.99 3.52
CA TYR A 100 -2.12 22.82 2.31
C TYR A 100 -2.50 22.03 1.06
N LEU A 101 -2.05 20.79 0.92
CA LEU A 101 -2.37 19.96 -0.24
C LEU A 101 -3.86 19.58 -0.29
N ILE A 102 -4.48 19.31 0.85
CA ILE A 102 -5.95 19.12 0.93
C ILE A 102 -6.69 20.40 0.52
N ALA A 103 -6.21 21.58 0.91
CA ALA A 103 -6.78 22.83 0.48
C ALA A 103 -6.63 23.06 -1.03
N ALA A 104 -5.48 22.72 -1.61
CA ALA A 104 -5.25 22.76 -3.05
C ALA A 104 -6.17 21.80 -3.82
N TYR A 105 -6.34 20.56 -3.34
CA TYR A 105 -7.32 19.61 -3.89
C TYR A 105 -8.75 20.15 -3.85
N ARG A 106 -9.15 20.74 -2.73
CA ARG A 106 -10.48 21.38 -2.59
C ARG A 106 -10.68 22.45 -3.66
N SER A 107 -9.72 23.35 -3.81
CA SER A 107 -9.75 24.41 -4.82
C SER A 107 -9.85 23.82 -6.23
N ARG A 108 -9.04 22.79 -6.52
CA ARG A 108 -9.01 22.14 -7.82
C ARG A 108 -10.33 21.43 -8.16
N ILE A 109 -10.91 20.67 -7.23
CA ILE A 109 -12.18 19.98 -7.43
C ILE A 109 -13.30 21.00 -7.75
N GLN A 110 -13.35 22.13 -7.05
CA GLN A 110 -14.34 23.18 -7.30
C GLN A 110 -14.25 23.77 -8.71
N GLN A 111 -13.05 23.80 -9.30
CA GLN A 111 -12.79 24.37 -10.63
C GLN A 111 -12.92 23.37 -11.78
N LEU A 112 -13.18 22.08 -11.52
CA LEU A 112 -13.33 21.09 -12.59
C LEU A 112 -14.56 21.39 -13.45
N GLU A 113 -14.38 21.67 -14.73
CA GLU A 113 -15.46 21.98 -15.67
C GLU A 113 -16.26 20.76 -16.10
N TRP A 114 -15.61 19.58 -16.13
CA TRP A 114 -16.20 18.34 -16.60
C TRP A 114 -17.05 17.60 -15.58
N MET A 115 -16.99 18.01 -14.30
CA MET A 115 -17.67 17.40 -13.17
C MET A 115 -18.86 18.28 -12.72
N SER A 116 -20.04 17.69 -12.61
CA SER A 116 -21.24 18.37 -12.15
C SER A 116 -21.18 18.75 -10.67
N GLU A 117 -21.97 19.75 -10.24
CA GLU A 117 -22.01 20.20 -8.85
C GLU A 117 -22.37 19.09 -7.84
N PRO A 118 -23.34 18.18 -8.11
CA PRO A 118 -23.61 17.06 -7.19
C PRO A 118 -22.40 16.17 -6.96
N THR A 119 -21.64 15.84 -8.01
CA THR A 119 -20.43 14.99 -7.90
C THR A 119 -19.29 15.74 -7.23
N LYS A 120 -19.09 17.06 -7.52
CA LYS A 120 -18.12 17.89 -6.80
C LYS A 120 -18.39 17.92 -5.30
N GLN A 121 -19.66 18.08 -4.89
CA GLN A 121 -20.03 18.09 -3.48
C GLN A 121 -19.65 16.75 -2.81
N ARG A 122 -19.92 15.62 -3.45
CA ARG A 122 -19.54 14.30 -2.94
C ARG A 122 -18.02 14.09 -2.89
N ALA A 123 -17.30 14.59 -3.88
CA ALA A 123 -15.84 14.57 -3.88
C ALA A 123 -15.26 15.40 -2.72
N LEU A 124 -15.81 16.58 -2.46
CA LEU A 124 -15.42 17.45 -1.33
C LEU A 124 -15.75 16.81 0.02
N GLU A 125 -16.90 16.16 0.16
CA GLU A 125 -17.28 15.40 1.35
C GLU A 125 -16.28 14.28 1.61
N LYS A 126 -15.91 13.51 0.58
CA LYS A 126 -14.88 12.46 0.67
C LYS A 126 -13.52 13.01 1.07
N LEU A 127 -13.09 14.11 0.43
CA LEU A 127 -11.83 14.80 0.76
C LEU A 127 -11.78 15.27 2.22
N ALA A 128 -12.89 15.78 2.74
CA ALA A 128 -12.98 16.22 4.13
C ALA A 128 -12.93 15.08 5.16
N GLN A 129 -13.12 13.84 4.73
CA GLN A 129 -13.11 12.63 5.56
C GLN A 129 -11.78 11.87 5.50
N PHE A 130 -10.79 12.37 4.75
CA PHE A 130 -9.46 11.77 4.73
C PHE A 130 -8.86 11.79 6.13
N ASN A 131 -8.28 10.65 6.51
CA ASN A 131 -7.50 10.51 7.72
C ASN A 131 -6.01 10.45 7.35
N ALA A 132 -5.20 11.37 7.87
CA ALA A 132 -3.77 11.41 7.60
C ALA A 132 -2.99 10.75 8.73
N LYS A 133 -2.23 9.71 8.42
CA LYS A 133 -1.33 8.98 9.32
C LYS A 133 0.11 9.34 8.99
N ILE A 134 0.75 10.12 9.86
CA ILE A 134 2.08 10.70 9.60
C ILE A 134 3.12 10.15 10.59
N GLY A 135 4.18 9.58 10.05
CA GLY A 135 5.39 9.15 10.75
C GLY A 135 5.23 7.83 11.48
N TYR A 136 4.35 7.78 12.47
CA TYR A 136 4.18 6.64 13.37
C TYR A 136 2.80 6.64 14.04
N PRO A 137 2.33 5.47 14.54
CA PRO A 137 1.04 5.35 15.21
C PRO A 137 1.03 6.06 16.57
N GLU A 138 -0.10 6.71 16.91
CA GLU A 138 -0.29 7.30 18.24
C GLU A 138 -0.33 6.22 19.32
N LYS A 139 -0.88 5.05 19.01
CA LYS A 139 -0.92 3.90 19.87
C LYS A 139 -0.14 2.75 19.25
N TRP A 140 1.00 2.45 19.82
CA TRP A 140 1.83 1.34 19.41
C TRP A 140 1.16 -0.01 19.70
N ARG A 141 1.36 -0.96 18.79
CA ARG A 141 0.93 -2.34 18.99
C ARG A 141 1.70 -2.96 20.16
N SER A 142 1.01 -3.69 21.05
CA SER A 142 1.66 -4.51 22.06
C SER A 142 2.05 -5.86 21.45
N TYR A 143 3.24 -6.31 21.81
CA TYR A 143 3.74 -7.66 21.54
C TYR A 143 3.84 -8.48 22.85
N ASP A 144 3.10 -8.10 23.88
CA ASP A 144 3.07 -8.81 25.16
C ASP A 144 2.64 -10.28 24.95
N GLY A 145 3.40 -11.20 25.53
CA GLY A 145 3.18 -12.63 25.37
C GLY A 145 3.81 -13.26 24.12
N LEU A 146 4.42 -12.49 23.23
CA LEU A 146 5.23 -13.01 22.13
C LEU A 146 6.68 -13.19 22.59
N GLU A 147 7.09 -14.44 22.83
CA GLU A 147 8.44 -14.77 23.26
C GLU A 147 9.22 -15.51 22.16
N PHE A 148 10.47 -15.13 21.97
CA PHE A 148 11.39 -15.77 21.02
C PHE A 148 12.45 -16.58 21.79
N GLY A 149 12.86 -17.70 21.19
CA GLY A 149 13.92 -18.58 21.67
C GLY A 149 15.02 -18.77 20.62
N GLU A 150 15.81 -19.82 20.77
CA GLU A 150 16.93 -20.13 19.87
C GLU A 150 16.48 -20.83 18.55
N ASP A 151 15.30 -21.45 18.54
CA ASP A 151 14.76 -22.15 17.38
C ASP A 151 14.04 -21.16 16.44
N LEU A 152 14.64 -20.95 15.26
CA LEU A 152 14.12 -20.01 14.26
C LEU A 152 12.75 -20.41 13.72
N VAL A 153 12.54 -21.70 13.46
CA VAL A 153 11.26 -22.20 12.91
C VAL A 153 10.14 -22.02 13.93
N GLU A 154 10.45 -22.31 15.20
CA GLU A 154 9.51 -22.11 16.31
C GLU A 154 9.21 -20.61 16.54
N ASN A 155 10.19 -19.72 16.42
CA ASN A 155 9.98 -18.28 16.50
C ASN A 155 9.03 -17.79 15.41
N VAL A 156 9.19 -18.26 14.17
CA VAL A 156 8.29 -17.93 13.05
C VAL A 156 6.89 -18.50 13.29
N ARG A 157 6.78 -19.70 13.86
CA ARG A 157 5.50 -20.29 14.22
C ARG A 157 4.77 -19.47 15.30
N ARG A 158 5.48 -19.05 16.35
CA ARG A 158 4.93 -18.20 17.42
C ARG A 158 4.47 -16.85 16.89
N GLY A 159 5.29 -16.18 16.08
CA GLY A 159 4.92 -14.91 15.45
C GLY A 159 3.69 -15.05 14.56
N ALA A 160 3.60 -16.12 13.76
CA ALA A 160 2.44 -16.39 12.91
C ALA A 160 1.16 -16.67 13.74
N ALA A 161 1.27 -17.40 14.85
CA ALA A 161 0.15 -17.64 15.76
C ALA A 161 -0.32 -16.34 16.43
N PHE A 162 0.62 -15.54 16.90
CA PHE A 162 0.34 -14.23 17.50
C PHE A 162 -0.39 -13.29 16.53
N GLU A 163 0.07 -13.23 15.27
CA GLU A 163 -0.59 -12.45 14.23
C GLU A 163 -1.99 -12.98 13.91
N HIS A 164 -2.14 -14.31 13.81
CA HIS A 164 -3.44 -14.94 13.58
C HIS A 164 -4.45 -14.59 14.67
N ASP A 165 -4.05 -14.72 15.95
CA ASP A 165 -4.89 -14.41 17.10
C ASP A 165 -5.27 -12.92 17.14
N TYR A 166 -4.32 -12.04 16.78
CA TYR A 166 -4.57 -10.62 16.62
C TYR A 166 -5.64 -10.35 15.55
N GLN A 167 -5.52 -10.96 14.37
CA GLN A 167 -6.52 -10.78 13.30
C GLN A 167 -7.89 -11.35 13.70
N LEU A 168 -7.94 -12.53 14.35
CA LEU A 168 -9.18 -13.08 14.87
C LEU A 168 -9.83 -12.17 15.91
N SER A 169 -9.03 -11.49 16.71
CA SER A 169 -9.53 -10.56 17.75
C SER A 169 -10.33 -9.38 17.19
N LYS A 170 -10.21 -9.09 15.88
CA LYS A 170 -10.96 -8.01 15.19
C LYS A 170 -12.35 -8.42 14.76
N ILE A 171 -12.64 -9.72 14.69
CA ILE A 171 -13.95 -10.22 14.24
C ILE A 171 -15.04 -9.70 15.16
N GLY A 172 -16.08 -9.13 14.56
CA GLY A 172 -17.22 -8.54 15.28
C GLY A 172 -16.97 -7.17 15.92
N LYS A 173 -15.80 -6.57 15.69
CA LYS A 173 -15.49 -5.20 16.09
C LYS A 173 -15.59 -4.23 14.93
N ALA A 174 -15.82 -2.95 15.23
CA ALA A 174 -15.70 -1.90 14.22
C ALA A 174 -14.25 -1.81 13.71
N SER A 175 -14.07 -1.42 12.44
CA SER A 175 -12.73 -1.17 11.86
C SER A 175 -12.02 -0.06 12.63
N ASP A 176 -10.79 -0.32 13.03
CA ASP A 176 -9.96 0.70 13.65
C ASP A 176 -9.30 1.56 12.56
N ARG A 177 -9.78 2.78 12.39
CA ARG A 177 -9.22 3.73 11.42
C ARG A 177 -7.83 4.24 11.81
N GLN A 178 -7.34 3.96 13.01
CA GLN A 178 -6.01 4.35 13.47
C GLN A 178 -4.98 3.20 13.31
N GLU A 179 -5.43 2.01 12.96
CA GLU A 179 -4.52 0.88 12.73
C GLU A 179 -3.59 1.15 11.54
N TRP A 180 -2.30 0.90 11.74
CA TRP A 180 -1.28 1.02 10.72
C TRP A 180 -1.09 -0.31 9.98
N VAL A 181 -1.01 -0.23 8.65
CA VAL A 181 -0.76 -1.39 7.77
C VAL A 181 0.72 -1.58 7.44
N SER A 182 1.55 -0.66 7.88
CA SER A 182 3.00 -0.62 7.59
C SER A 182 3.76 -0.13 8.81
N SER A 183 4.98 -0.62 8.97
CA SER A 183 5.88 -0.16 10.03
C SER A 183 6.54 1.19 9.69
N PRO A 184 6.88 2.02 10.69
CA PRO A 184 7.46 3.36 10.48
C PRO A 184 8.76 3.40 9.68
N GLN A 185 9.55 2.33 9.68
CA GLN A 185 10.80 2.23 8.92
C GLN A 185 10.60 1.82 7.45
N THR A 186 9.38 1.73 6.96
CA THR A 186 9.09 1.46 5.56
C THR A 186 9.24 2.71 4.71
N VAL A 187 10.05 2.65 3.65
CA VAL A 187 10.16 3.73 2.66
C VAL A 187 9.07 3.55 1.62
N ASN A 188 7.89 4.02 1.94
CA ASN A 188 6.73 4.02 1.04
C ASN A 188 5.65 4.96 1.58
N ALA A 189 4.59 5.19 0.79
CA ALA A 189 3.37 5.87 1.17
C ALA A 189 2.17 5.03 0.70
N PHE A 190 0.97 5.27 1.25
CA PHE A 190 -0.19 4.44 0.96
C PHE A 190 -1.48 5.24 1.06
N TYR A 191 -2.42 4.96 0.14
CA TYR A 191 -3.83 5.25 0.30
C TYR A 191 -4.62 3.96 0.53
N ASN A 192 -5.50 3.94 1.53
CA ASN A 192 -6.39 2.81 1.80
C ASN A 192 -7.85 3.21 1.60
N PRO A 193 -8.53 2.76 0.52
CA PRO A 193 -9.89 3.17 0.22
C PRO A 193 -10.92 2.70 1.24
N VAL A 194 -10.67 1.58 1.94
CA VAL A 194 -11.61 0.97 2.89
C VAL A 194 -11.78 1.80 4.17
N VAL A 195 -10.76 2.58 4.52
CA VAL A 195 -10.76 3.48 5.68
C VAL A 195 -10.56 4.94 5.28
N ASN A 196 -10.41 5.22 3.99
CA ASN A 196 -10.19 6.54 3.42
C ASN A 196 -9.05 7.29 4.10
N ASP A 197 -7.89 6.64 4.19
CA ASP A 197 -6.70 7.22 4.82
C ASP A 197 -5.49 7.25 3.89
N ILE A 198 -4.61 8.20 4.17
CA ILE A 198 -3.26 8.31 3.61
C ILE A 198 -2.26 8.06 4.73
N THR A 199 -1.26 7.21 4.47
CA THR A 199 -0.26 6.82 5.47
C THR A 199 1.14 7.09 4.93
N PHE A 200 1.92 7.86 5.69
CA PHE A 200 3.32 8.21 5.40
C PHE A 200 4.20 7.75 6.55
N PRO A 201 4.81 6.55 6.47
CA PRO A 201 5.77 6.09 7.47
C PRO A 201 6.97 7.03 7.61
N ALA A 202 7.58 7.06 8.80
CA ALA A 202 8.67 7.97 9.11
C ALA A 202 9.88 7.86 8.16
N ALA A 203 10.10 6.66 7.58
CA ALA A 203 11.27 6.44 6.73
C ALA A 203 11.19 7.10 5.35
N ILE A 204 9.99 7.34 4.79
CA ILE A 204 9.87 8.13 3.56
C ILE A 204 10.00 9.63 3.84
N LEU A 205 9.74 10.04 5.09
CA LEU A 205 9.80 11.43 5.53
C LEU A 205 11.25 11.84 5.90
N GLN A 206 12.19 11.51 5.03
CA GLN A 206 13.63 11.74 5.14
C GLN A 206 14.16 12.26 3.77
N PRO A 207 15.30 12.94 3.73
CA PRO A 207 15.93 13.30 2.46
C PRO A 207 16.12 12.05 1.54
N PRO A 208 15.88 12.18 0.23
CA PRO A 208 15.60 13.41 -0.51
C PRO A 208 14.10 13.79 -0.62
N PHE A 209 13.18 13.04 0.00
CA PHE A 209 11.73 13.29 -0.10
C PHE A 209 11.29 14.46 0.78
N PHE A 210 11.78 14.50 2.02
CA PHE A 210 11.44 15.53 2.98
C PHE A 210 12.67 15.94 3.80
N ASP A 211 12.92 17.25 3.87
CA ASP A 211 13.93 17.84 4.75
C ASP A 211 13.26 18.97 5.56
N PRO A 212 13.17 18.84 6.90
CA PRO A 212 12.54 19.87 7.72
C PRO A 212 13.25 21.23 7.68
N ASP A 213 14.50 21.27 7.24
CA ASP A 213 15.32 22.48 7.17
C ASP A 213 15.44 23.06 5.75
N ALA A 214 14.91 22.35 4.74
CA ALA A 214 14.87 22.83 3.36
C ALA A 214 13.79 23.90 3.13
N ASP A 215 13.90 24.59 2.00
CA ASP A 215 12.86 25.52 1.54
C ASP A 215 11.53 24.82 1.33
N ALA A 216 10.42 25.51 1.61
CA ALA A 216 9.09 24.96 1.44
C ALA A 216 8.84 24.47 0.00
N ALA A 217 9.34 25.20 -1.01
CA ALA A 217 9.17 24.82 -2.41
C ALA A 217 9.85 23.48 -2.74
N GLU A 218 11.01 23.19 -2.12
CA GLU A 218 11.68 21.90 -2.27
C GLU A 218 10.83 20.76 -1.70
N ASN A 219 10.28 20.94 -0.48
CA ASN A 219 9.40 19.96 0.15
C ASN A 219 8.09 19.78 -0.61
N PHE A 220 7.47 20.85 -1.12
CA PHE A 220 6.28 20.73 -1.97
C PHE A 220 6.58 20.00 -3.28
N GLY A 221 7.71 20.27 -3.93
CA GLY A 221 8.11 19.60 -5.18
C GLY A 221 8.53 18.14 -4.99
N ALA A 222 8.93 17.73 -3.79
CA ALA A 222 9.34 16.37 -3.45
C ALA A 222 8.20 15.61 -2.73
N ILE A 223 8.16 15.64 -1.40
CA ILE A 223 7.14 14.90 -0.63
C ILE A 223 5.72 15.41 -0.89
N GLY A 224 5.56 16.70 -1.23
CA GLY A 224 4.26 17.26 -1.57
C GLY A 224 3.64 16.61 -2.80
N ALA A 225 4.43 16.30 -3.83
CA ALA A 225 3.98 15.56 -5.00
C ALA A 225 3.53 14.13 -4.62
N VAL A 226 4.24 13.46 -3.69
CA VAL A 226 3.87 12.14 -3.17
C VAL A 226 2.59 12.20 -2.34
N ILE A 227 2.43 13.21 -1.49
CA ILE A 227 1.19 13.39 -0.72
C ILE A 227 0.01 13.62 -1.67
N GLY A 228 0.21 14.47 -2.68
CA GLY A 228 -0.79 14.71 -3.71
C GLY A 228 -1.14 13.45 -4.48
N HIS A 229 -0.18 12.59 -4.80
CA HIS A 229 -0.37 11.27 -5.42
C HIS A 229 -1.28 10.37 -4.54
N GLU A 230 -0.96 10.22 -3.25
CA GLU A 230 -1.76 9.38 -2.35
C GLU A 230 -3.18 9.91 -2.14
N ILE A 231 -3.37 11.23 -2.03
CA ILE A 231 -4.71 11.82 -2.01
C ILE A 231 -5.41 11.55 -3.36
N GLY A 232 -4.69 11.61 -4.47
CA GLY A 232 -5.17 11.32 -5.82
C GLY A 232 -5.75 9.92 -5.96
N HIS A 233 -5.16 8.93 -5.30
CA HIS A 233 -5.70 7.56 -5.25
C HIS A 233 -7.12 7.49 -4.69
N GLY A 234 -7.54 8.43 -3.87
CA GLY A 234 -8.93 8.54 -3.44
C GLY A 234 -9.92 8.83 -4.57
N PHE A 235 -9.44 9.35 -5.70
CA PHE A 235 -10.22 9.80 -6.84
C PHE A 235 -9.84 9.13 -8.16
N ASP A 236 -8.91 8.17 -8.17
CA ASP A 236 -8.50 7.41 -9.34
C ASP A 236 -9.57 6.39 -9.81
N ASP A 237 -9.23 5.54 -10.76
CA ASP A 237 -10.14 4.53 -11.33
C ASP A 237 -10.62 3.47 -10.32
N GLN A 238 -9.88 3.22 -9.25
CA GLN A 238 -10.23 2.29 -8.18
C GLN A 238 -10.81 3.01 -6.96
N GLY A 239 -10.10 4.00 -6.41
CA GLY A 239 -10.51 4.73 -5.22
C GLY A 239 -11.81 5.49 -5.40
N SER A 240 -12.10 5.98 -6.63
CA SER A 240 -13.35 6.65 -6.97
C SER A 240 -14.62 5.78 -6.80
N ARG A 241 -14.45 4.46 -6.64
CA ARG A 241 -15.55 3.53 -6.37
C ARG A 241 -15.98 3.49 -4.90
N TYR A 242 -15.17 4.05 -4.01
CA TYR A 242 -15.42 4.08 -2.58
C TYR A 242 -15.86 5.47 -2.13
N ASP A 243 -16.85 5.52 -1.25
CA ASP A 243 -17.24 6.76 -0.59
C ASP A 243 -16.24 7.16 0.53
N GLY A 244 -16.43 8.31 1.16
CA GLY A 244 -15.55 8.81 2.23
C GLY A 244 -15.58 7.98 3.52
N LEU A 245 -16.51 7.04 3.65
CA LEU A 245 -16.61 6.10 4.77
C LEU A 245 -15.99 4.76 4.45
N GLY A 246 -15.46 4.57 3.23
CA GLY A 246 -14.84 3.32 2.78
C GLY A 246 -15.82 2.27 2.27
N ASN A 247 -17.07 2.63 2.02
CA ASN A 247 -18.02 1.70 1.42
C ASN A 247 -17.85 1.68 -0.10
N LEU A 248 -17.93 0.50 -0.71
CA LEU A 248 -18.00 0.35 -2.16
C LEU A 248 -19.36 0.85 -2.66
N ASN A 249 -19.46 2.12 -2.90
CA ASN A 249 -20.70 2.83 -3.22
C ASN A 249 -20.44 3.90 -4.27
N SER A 250 -21.12 3.80 -5.43
CA SER A 250 -21.02 4.82 -6.48
C SER A 250 -21.67 6.12 -6.00
N TRP A 251 -20.86 7.18 -6.01
CA TRP A 251 -21.29 8.55 -5.65
C TRP A 251 -21.27 9.51 -6.85
N TRP A 252 -20.97 8.99 -8.03
CA TRP A 252 -20.92 9.72 -9.29
C TRP A 252 -22.29 9.76 -9.96
N THR A 253 -22.56 10.83 -10.73
CA THR A 253 -23.61 10.76 -11.76
C THR A 253 -23.11 9.89 -12.93
N ASP A 254 -24.03 9.30 -13.69
CA ASP A 254 -23.66 8.48 -14.87
C ASP A 254 -22.91 9.32 -15.92
N GLU A 255 -23.27 10.58 -16.09
CA GLU A 255 -22.62 11.51 -17.01
C GLU A 255 -21.18 11.83 -16.55
N ASP A 256 -20.98 12.16 -15.29
CA ASP A 256 -19.65 12.45 -14.76
C ASP A 256 -18.74 11.21 -14.82
N ARG A 257 -19.31 10.04 -14.59
CA ARG A 257 -18.57 8.78 -14.73
C ARG A 257 -18.11 8.56 -16.18
N ALA A 258 -18.99 8.79 -17.14
CA ALA A 258 -18.63 8.70 -18.55
C ALA A 258 -17.58 9.73 -18.97
N ASN A 259 -17.67 10.96 -18.46
CA ASN A 259 -16.65 12.00 -18.69
C ASN A 259 -15.30 11.60 -18.12
N PHE A 260 -15.25 11.07 -16.89
CA PHE A 260 -14.04 10.56 -16.27
C PHE A 260 -13.41 9.44 -17.12
N GLU A 261 -14.21 8.47 -17.58
CA GLU A 261 -13.74 7.36 -18.41
C GLU A 261 -13.18 7.83 -19.77
N GLN A 262 -13.74 8.88 -20.36
CA GLN A 262 -13.18 9.49 -21.57
C GLN A 262 -11.81 10.16 -21.32
N LEU A 263 -11.63 10.80 -20.17
CA LEU A 263 -10.36 11.42 -19.79
C LEU A 263 -9.30 10.37 -19.49
N THR A 264 -9.65 9.35 -18.72
CA THR A 264 -8.72 8.26 -18.38
C THR A 264 -8.32 7.43 -19.59
N ALA A 265 -9.22 7.23 -20.58
CA ALA A 265 -8.87 6.56 -21.83
C ALA A 265 -7.76 7.31 -22.62
N LYS A 266 -7.70 8.65 -22.54
CA LYS A 266 -6.61 9.42 -23.15
C LYS A 266 -5.28 9.17 -22.43
N LEU A 267 -5.32 9.12 -21.11
CA LEU A 267 -4.13 8.82 -20.29
C LEU A 267 -3.63 7.40 -20.54
N VAL A 268 -4.54 6.42 -20.58
CA VAL A 268 -4.21 5.04 -21.00
C VAL A 268 -3.51 5.02 -22.35
N GLY A 269 -4.08 5.73 -23.34
CA GLY A 269 -3.49 5.81 -24.69
C GLY A 269 -2.11 6.45 -24.71
N GLN A 270 -1.84 7.42 -23.84
CA GLN A 270 -0.55 8.09 -23.73
C GLN A 270 0.55 7.14 -23.20
N PHE A 271 0.24 6.31 -22.21
CA PHE A 271 1.21 5.40 -21.58
C PHE A 271 1.32 4.05 -22.29
N ASN A 272 0.27 3.63 -22.99
CA ASN A 272 0.21 2.29 -23.56
C ASN A 272 1.30 2.07 -24.61
N GLY A 273 2.09 1.02 -24.42
CA GLY A 273 3.18 0.65 -25.33
C GLY A 273 4.47 1.45 -25.18
N LEU A 274 4.56 2.41 -24.23
CA LEU A 274 5.82 3.08 -23.93
C LEU A 274 6.87 2.06 -23.49
N VAL A 275 8.06 2.15 -24.06
CA VAL A 275 9.19 1.26 -23.73
C VAL A 275 10.30 2.08 -23.09
N PRO A 276 10.75 1.77 -21.87
CA PRO A 276 11.92 2.39 -21.28
C PRO A 276 13.14 2.20 -22.18
N SER A 277 14.00 3.21 -22.29
CA SER A 277 15.18 3.19 -23.17
C SER A 277 16.10 2.00 -22.92
N VAL A 278 16.24 1.56 -21.66
CA VAL A 278 17.03 0.38 -21.27
C VAL A 278 16.46 -0.95 -21.79
N LEU A 279 15.20 -0.97 -22.23
CA LEU A 279 14.51 -2.15 -22.79
C LEU A 279 14.28 -2.04 -24.29
N GLU A 280 14.70 -0.98 -24.95
CA GLU A 280 14.61 -0.82 -26.40
C GLU A 280 15.33 -1.98 -27.12
N GLY A 281 14.71 -2.51 -28.16
CA GLY A 281 15.23 -3.66 -28.89
C GLY A 281 15.00 -5.03 -28.23
N THR A 282 14.41 -5.08 -27.03
CA THR A 282 13.98 -6.33 -26.39
C THR A 282 12.61 -6.77 -26.89
N LYS A 283 12.14 -7.96 -26.45
CA LYS A 283 10.80 -8.47 -26.78
C LYS A 283 9.70 -7.95 -25.83
N THR A 284 9.95 -6.86 -25.09
CA THR A 284 8.93 -6.27 -24.23
C THR A 284 7.73 -5.76 -25.03
N LYS A 285 6.53 -5.85 -24.44
CA LYS A 285 5.31 -5.24 -24.98
C LYS A 285 5.17 -3.77 -24.60
N GLY A 286 6.08 -3.25 -23.77
CA GLY A 286 5.99 -1.92 -23.17
C GLY A 286 4.98 -1.86 -22.02
N VAL A 287 4.70 -0.64 -21.57
CA VAL A 287 3.76 -0.34 -20.48
C VAL A 287 2.34 -0.74 -20.88
N ASN A 288 1.60 -1.34 -19.98
CA ASN A 288 0.16 -1.51 -20.09
C ASN A 288 -0.53 -0.31 -19.43
N GLY A 289 -1.01 0.64 -20.25
CA GLY A 289 -1.60 1.88 -19.75
C GLY A 289 -2.87 1.68 -18.93
N GLU A 290 -3.65 0.63 -19.14
CA GLU A 290 -4.80 0.29 -18.28
C GLU A 290 -4.35 -0.21 -16.90
N PHE A 291 -3.32 -1.03 -16.86
CA PHE A 291 -2.79 -1.57 -15.62
C PHE A 291 -2.14 -0.50 -14.72
N THR A 292 -1.51 0.51 -15.35
CA THR A 292 -0.83 1.60 -14.63
C THR A 292 -1.70 2.85 -14.45
N LEU A 293 -2.98 2.80 -14.79
CA LEU A 293 -3.84 3.99 -14.85
C LEU A 293 -3.93 4.71 -13.50
N GLY A 294 -4.15 3.99 -12.40
CA GLY A 294 -4.25 4.59 -11.06
C GLY A 294 -2.98 5.35 -10.66
N GLU A 295 -1.81 4.73 -10.89
CA GLU A 295 -0.51 5.35 -10.63
C GLU A 295 -0.29 6.60 -11.50
N ASN A 296 -0.65 6.52 -12.79
CA ASN A 296 -0.51 7.65 -13.71
C ASN A 296 -1.45 8.82 -13.34
N ILE A 297 -2.65 8.53 -12.80
CA ILE A 297 -3.56 9.55 -12.28
C ILE A 297 -2.98 10.18 -11.01
N GLY A 298 -2.45 9.36 -10.10
CA GLY A 298 -1.80 9.80 -8.87
C GLY A 298 -0.64 10.74 -9.16
N ASP A 299 0.29 10.36 -10.05
CA ASP A 299 1.46 11.17 -10.43
C ASP A 299 1.06 12.50 -11.09
N LEU A 300 0.16 12.45 -12.08
CA LEU A 300 -0.30 13.64 -12.79
C LEU A 300 -1.03 14.61 -11.85
N GLY A 301 -1.90 14.06 -11.01
CA GLY A 301 -2.65 14.82 -10.02
C GLY A 301 -1.74 15.38 -8.93
N GLY A 302 -0.86 14.55 -8.37
CA GLY A 302 0.05 14.91 -7.29
C GLY A 302 0.98 16.06 -7.64
N LEU A 303 1.62 15.97 -8.80
CA LEU A 303 2.46 17.08 -9.29
C LEU A 303 1.64 18.34 -9.57
N GLY A 304 0.45 18.19 -10.19
CA GLY A 304 -0.44 19.32 -10.49
C GLY A 304 -0.99 20.03 -9.26
N ILE A 305 -1.11 19.32 -8.13
CA ILE A 305 -1.57 19.88 -6.85
C ILE A 305 -0.41 20.54 -6.07
N ALA A 306 0.80 19.98 -6.16
CA ALA A 306 1.96 20.51 -5.45
C ALA A 306 2.37 21.93 -5.91
N VAL A 307 1.92 22.39 -7.08
CA VAL A 307 2.23 23.73 -7.63
C VAL A 307 1.08 24.75 -7.46
N VAL A 308 -0.02 24.38 -6.83
CA VAL A 308 -1.15 25.28 -6.54
C VAL A 308 -0.92 26.02 -5.24
#